data_5eec4a61d4e33ef243c20a994439ac5c
#
_entry.id   5eec4a61d4e33ef243c20a994439ac5c
#
_cell.length_a   1.000
_cell.length_b   1.000
_cell.length_c   1.000
_cell.angle_alpha   90.00
_cell.angle_beta   90.00
_cell.angle_gamma   90.00
#
_symmetry.space_group_name_H-M   'P 1'
#
loop_
_entity.id
_entity.type
_entity.pdbx_description
1 polymer ?
#
loop_
_entity_poly.entity_id
_entity_poly.type
_entity_poly.pdbx_seq_one_letter_code
_entity_poly.pdbx_strand_id
1 'polypeptide(L)'
;MDYRDTFENYLDRAKQWLDEIYRTLKPSGNCVIFGGFQYQDLKKGDLLEVLHYTRHNTKLRFTNLVIWYYKNGMSAHRFFANRHEEAVWLSKTKDYFFDLDPVRVPYDEESKKLALKDKRLNPENVEKGKNPTNVWEIGRLNGNSSERVGHPTQKPLEIIRRFVKSLSYEGSVVLDFFAGSGTTGRVCIEENRHSILVDSDPKTLEYLNLHLEKMPNDL
;
A
#
# COMPACT_ATOMS: atom_id res chain seq x y z
N MET A 1 7.53 17.94 13.51
CA MET A 1 6.75 18.07 12.28
C MET A 1 5.27 18.11 12.65
N ASP A 2 4.57 19.18 12.28
CA ASP A 2 3.13 19.26 12.52
C ASP A 2 2.43 18.53 11.36
N TYR A 3 1.98 17.30 11.59
CA TYR A 3 1.22 16.51 10.62
C TYR A 3 -0.22 17.04 10.41
N ARG A 4 -0.51 18.21 10.93
CA ARG A 4 -1.73 18.91 10.63
C ARG A 4 -1.61 19.53 9.24
N ASP A 5 -1.92 18.73 8.21
CA ASP A 5 -2.26 19.33 6.93
C ASP A 5 -3.31 20.41 7.18
N THR A 6 -3.04 21.59 6.72
CA THR A 6 -4.05 22.64 6.68
C THR A 6 -5.04 22.23 5.60
N PHE A 7 -6.11 21.60 5.99
CA PHE A 7 -7.13 20.98 5.16
C PHE A 7 -7.81 21.92 4.16
N GLU A 8 -7.63 23.21 4.32
CA GLU A 8 -8.25 24.23 3.43
C GLU A 8 -7.84 24.07 1.97
N ASN A 9 -6.69 23.47 1.68
CA ASN A 9 -6.20 23.25 0.31
C ASN A 9 -5.85 21.79 0.01
N TYR A 10 -6.30 20.85 0.84
CA TYR A 10 -5.93 19.43 0.68
C TYR A 10 -6.35 18.89 -0.69
N LEU A 11 -7.60 19.08 -1.07
CA LEU A 11 -8.11 18.57 -2.33
C LEU A 11 -7.44 19.25 -3.55
N ASP A 12 -7.13 20.53 -3.47
CA ASP A 12 -6.44 21.24 -4.56
C ASP A 12 -5.01 20.75 -4.76
N ARG A 13 -4.32 20.41 -3.67
CA ARG A 13 -3.03 19.72 -3.74
C ARG A 13 -3.19 18.29 -4.28
N ALA A 14 -4.22 17.57 -3.81
CA ALA A 14 -4.49 16.22 -4.29
C ALA A 14 -4.75 16.16 -5.79
N LYS A 15 -5.44 17.14 -6.36
CA LYS A 15 -5.62 17.27 -7.82
C LYS A 15 -4.29 17.32 -8.55
N GLN A 16 -3.36 18.14 -8.08
CA GLN A 16 -2.05 18.33 -8.72
C GLN A 16 -1.27 17.01 -8.77
N TRP A 17 -1.13 16.33 -7.64
CA TRP A 17 -0.39 15.07 -7.64
C TRP A 17 -1.14 13.92 -8.33
N LEU A 18 -2.48 13.91 -8.37
CA LEU A 18 -3.24 12.95 -9.16
C LEU A 18 -3.01 13.12 -10.67
N ASP A 19 -2.95 14.36 -11.14
CA ASP A 19 -2.64 14.65 -12.55
C ASP A 19 -1.20 14.22 -12.90
N GLU A 20 -0.24 14.49 -12.01
CA GLU A 20 1.15 14.06 -12.19
C GLU A 20 1.30 12.52 -12.15
N ILE A 21 0.55 11.82 -11.30
CA ILE A 21 0.48 10.36 -11.31
C ILE A 21 0.02 9.88 -12.69
N TYR A 22 -1.09 10.42 -13.18
CA TYR A 22 -1.61 9.99 -14.48
C TYR A 22 -0.60 10.27 -15.61
N ARG A 23 0.07 11.42 -15.58
CA ARG A 23 1.07 11.80 -16.57
C ARG A 23 2.28 10.86 -16.58
N THR A 24 2.80 10.51 -15.40
CA THR A 24 4.06 9.77 -15.24
C THR A 24 3.91 8.25 -15.32
N LEU A 25 2.74 7.71 -14.93
CA LEU A 25 2.50 6.27 -15.03
C LEU A 25 2.62 5.76 -16.46
N LYS A 26 3.27 4.61 -16.62
CA LYS A 26 3.21 3.82 -17.85
C LYS A 26 1.78 3.33 -18.12
N PRO A 27 1.41 2.98 -19.36
CA PRO A 27 0.08 2.42 -19.66
C PRO A 27 -0.29 1.22 -18.76
N SER A 28 0.66 0.33 -18.48
CA SER A 28 0.49 -0.80 -17.57
C SER A 28 0.74 -0.47 -16.09
N GLY A 29 0.96 0.81 -15.75
CA GLY A 29 1.36 1.24 -14.42
C GLY A 29 0.22 1.24 -13.41
N ASN A 30 0.59 1.00 -12.17
CA ASN A 30 -0.27 0.97 -11.00
C ASN A 30 0.08 2.11 -10.05
N CYS A 31 -0.90 2.57 -9.29
CA CYS A 31 -0.72 3.52 -8.20
C CYS A 31 -1.45 3.02 -6.97
N VAL A 32 -0.82 3.15 -5.80
CA VAL A 32 -1.44 2.85 -4.51
C VAL A 32 -1.41 4.11 -3.65
N ILE A 33 -2.56 4.49 -3.12
CA ILE A 33 -2.72 5.64 -2.24
C ILE A 33 -3.16 5.11 -0.88
N PHE A 34 -2.30 5.28 0.13
CA PHE A 34 -2.66 5.01 1.51
C PHE A 34 -3.39 6.22 2.10
N GLY A 35 -4.41 5.95 2.88
CA GLY A 35 -5.16 7.00 3.57
C GLY A 35 -6.10 6.43 4.61
N GLY A 36 -6.97 7.27 5.12
CA GLY A 36 -8.02 6.91 6.04
C GLY A 36 -9.20 7.87 5.88
N PHE A 37 -10.33 7.49 6.46
CA PHE A 37 -11.50 8.35 6.53
C PHE A 37 -11.52 9.14 7.84
N GLN A 38 -11.96 10.39 7.77
CA GLN A 38 -12.19 11.22 8.95
C GLN A 38 -13.60 10.95 9.48
N TYR A 39 -13.69 10.26 10.61
CA TYR A 39 -14.99 9.80 11.12
C TYR A 39 -15.73 10.80 12.01
N GLN A 40 -15.05 11.78 12.57
CA GLN A 40 -15.61 12.66 13.60
C GLN A 40 -15.62 14.14 13.25
N ASP A 41 -14.80 14.56 12.33
CA ASP A 41 -14.73 15.94 11.91
C ASP A 41 -15.17 16.07 10.46
N LEU A 42 -16.21 16.85 10.25
CA LEU A 42 -17.01 16.89 9.03
C LEU A 42 -16.42 17.77 7.92
N LYS A 43 -15.22 18.28 8.06
CA LYS A 43 -14.77 19.39 7.18
C LYS A 43 -13.45 19.14 6.45
N LYS A 44 -12.98 17.91 6.29
CA LYS A 44 -11.55 17.79 6.00
C LYS A 44 -11.22 16.79 4.93
N GLY A 45 -10.33 17.21 4.03
CA GLY A 45 -9.78 16.37 2.99
C GLY A 45 -9.28 15.06 3.54
N ASP A 46 -9.87 13.98 3.06
CA ASP A 46 -9.50 12.62 3.40
C ASP A 46 -9.52 11.74 2.15
N LEU A 47 -9.30 10.46 2.33
CA LEU A 47 -9.30 9.51 1.22
C LEU A 47 -10.65 9.48 0.48
N LEU A 48 -11.77 9.76 1.13
CA LEU A 48 -13.10 9.79 0.49
C LEU A 48 -13.18 10.91 -0.56
N GLU A 49 -12.69 12.10 -0.24
CA GLU A 49 -12.67 13.22 -1.20
C GLU A 49 -11.72 12.94 -2.37
N VAL A 50 -10.55 12.37 -2.09
CA VAL A 50 -9.59 11.94 -3.13
C VAL A 50 -10.23 10.91 -4.06
N LEU A 51 -10.92 9.92 -3.52
CA LEU A 51 -11.61 8.90 -4.31
C LEU A 51 -12.74 9.48 -5.14
N HIS A 52 -13.56 10.32 -4.54
CA HIS A 52 -14.64 11.00 -5.24
C HIS A 52 -14.08 11.82 -6.41
N TYR A 53 -13.07 12.64 -6.15
CA TYR A 53 -12.42 13.43 -7.19
C TYR A 53 -11.81 12.55 -8.29
N THR A 54 -11.09 11.50 -7.91
CA THR A 54 -10.46 10.57 -8.86
C THR A 54 -11.47 9.96 -9.83
N ARG A 55 -12.62 9.51 -9.32
CA ARG A 55 -13.66 8.87 -10.13
C ARG A 55 -14.36 9.80 -11.10
N HIS A 56 -14.50 11.08 -10.75
CA HIS A 56 -15.28 12.04 -11.53
C HIS A 56 -14.43 12.96 -12.41
N ASN A 57 -13.16 13.16 -12.06
CA ASN A 57 -12.35 14.21 -12.67
C ASN A 57 -11.02 13.74 -13.25
N THR A 58 -10.64 12.47 -13.05
CA THR A 58 -9.40 11.93 -13.62
C THR A 58 -9.69 10.78 -14.59
N LYS A 59 -8.66 10.38 -15.34
CA LYS A 59 -8.69 9.18 -16.20
C LYS A 59 -8.14 7.94 -15.49
N LEU A 60 -7.71 8.06 -14.24
CA LEU A 60 -7.27 6.92 -13.41
C LEU A 60 -8.45 5.99 -13.15
N ARG A 61 -8.19 4.71 -13.24
CA ARG A 61 -9.20 3.66 -13.04
C ARG A 61 -9.10 3.14 -11.62
N PHE A 62 -10.23 3.11 -10.93
CA PHE A 62 -10.31 2.44 -9.64
C PHE A 62 -10.28 0.92 -9.87
N THR A 63 -9.24 0.26 -9.35
CA THR A 63 -9.03 -1.18 -9.52
C THR A 63 -9.48 -1.95 -8.29
N ASN A 64 -9.03 -1.54 -7.09
CA ASN A 64 -9.45 -2.19 -5.84
C ASN A 64 -9.29 -1.24 -4.64
N LEU A 65 -9.99 -1.56 -3.55
CA LEU A 65 -9.78 -1.00 -2.22
C LEU A 65 -9.26 -2.13 -1.33
N VAL A 66 -8.06 -1.97 -0.80
CA VAL A 66 -7.46 -2.89 0.15
C VAL A 66 -7.64 -2.33 1.55
N ILE A 67 -8.15 -3.16 2.45
CA ILE A 67 -8.29 -2.85 3.87
C ILE A 67 -7.15 -3.51 4.62
N TRP A 68 -6.27 -2.70 5.17
CA TRP A 68 -5.26 -3.18 6.09
C TRP A 68 -5.83 -3.22 7.51
N TYR A 69 -6.24 -4.40 7.94
CA TYR A 69 -6.78 -4.66 9.26
C TYR A 69 -5.69 -5.02 10.26
N TYR A 70 -5.80 -4.53 11.49
CA TYR A 70 -4.88 -4.83 12.58
C TYR A 70 -5.62 -4.96 13.91
N LYS A 71 -5.20 -5.92 14.76
CA LYS A 71 -5.81 -6.18 16.07
C LYS A 71 -5.37 -5.20 17.15
N ASN A 72 -4.17 -4.64 17.02
CA ASN A 72 -3.59 -3.74 18.01
C ASN A 72 -4.00 -2.27 17.77
N GLY A 73 -4.17 -1.50 18.84
CA GLY A 73 -4.53 -0.09 18.79
C GLY A 73 -5.32 0.36 20.02
N MET A 74 -5.58 1.66 20.13
CA MET A 74 -6.33 2.22 21.25
C MET A 74 -7.82 1.88 21.16
N SER A 75 -8.46 1.75 22.31
CA SER A 75 -9.91 1.58 22.41
C SER A 75 -10.62 2.92 22.22
N ALA A 76 -11.85 2.86 21.71
CA ALA A 76 -12.77 3.97 21.62
C ALA A 76 -13.92 3.79 22.63
N HIS A 77 -14.52 4.90 23.08
CA HIS A 77 -15.58 4.86 24.11
C HIS A 77 -16.97 5.20 23.57
N ARG A 78 -17.08 5.91 22.45
CA ARG A 78 -18.35 6.39 21.88
C ARG A 78 -18.64 5.92 20.49
N PHE A 79 -17.72 5.13 19.88
CA PHE A 79 -17.84 4.55 18.55
C PHE A 79 -17.01 3.26 18.49
N PHE A 80 -17.20 2.49 17.45
CA PHE A 80 -16.38 1.29 17.25
C PHE A 80 -14.92 1.66 17.01
N ALA A 81 -13.99 0.97 17.66
CA ALA A 81 -12.57 1.25 17.54
C ALA A 81 -12.09 1.02 16.10
N ASN A 82 -11.49 2.03 15.50
CA ASN A 82 -10.88 1.91 14.18
C ASN A 82 -9.67 0.96 14.25
N ARG A 83 -9.73 -0.10 13.45
CA ARG A 83 -8.72 -1.16 13.40
C ARG A 83 -8.27 -1.43 11.97
N HIS A 84 -8.34 -0.44 11.12
CA HIS A 84 -7.90 -0.55 9.74
C HIS A 84 -7.40 0.78 9.19
N GLU A 85 -6.64 0.68 8.14
CA GLU A 85 -6.31 1.75 7.19
C GLU A 85 -6.64 1.26 5.79
N GLU A 86 -6.87 2.17 4.87
CA GLU A 86 -7.22 1.87 3.51
C GLU A 86 -6.04 2.13 2.56
N ALA A 87 -5.94 1.27 1.55
CA ALA A 87 -5.05 1.48 0.42
C ALA A 87 -5.85 1.37 -0.88
N VAL A 88 -5.94 2.47 -1.60
CA VAL A 88 -6.63 2.52 -2.87
C VAL A 88 -5.68 2.14 -3.98
N TRP A 89 -6.04 1.12 -4.73
CA TRP A 89 -5.31 0.73 -5.93
C TRP A 89 -5.99 1.29 -7.18
N LEU A 90 -5.23 2.11 -7.87
CA LEU A 90 -5.61 2.71 -9.15
C LEU A 90 -4.70 2.17 -10.27
N SER A 91 -5.19 2.19 -11.49
CA SER A 91 -4.40 1.87 -12.68
C SER A 91 -4.60 2.93 -13.77
N LYS A 92 -3.61 3.05 -14.68
CA LYS A 92 -3.72 4.00 -15.78
C LYS A 92 -4.67 3.51 -16.87
N THR A 93 -4.61 2.22 -17.20
CA THR A 93 -5.46 1.59 -18.22
C THR A 93 -6.08 0.30 -17.69
N LYS A 94 -6.90 -0.37 -18.48
CA LYS A 94 -7.42 -1.71 -18.16
C LYS A 94 -6.34 -2.80 -18.23
N ASP A 95 -5.27 -2.54 -18.96
CA ASP A 95 -4.18 -3.49 -19.23
C ASP A 95 -3.00 -3.27 -18.27
N TYR A 96 -3.33 -3.11 -16.97
CA TYR A 96 -2.36 -2.92 -15.90
C TYR A 96 -1.62 -4.23 -15.57
N PHE A 97 -0.41 -4.09 -15.06
CA PHE A 97 0.37 -5.23 -14.59
C PHE A 97 -0.19 -5.73 -13.23
N PHE A 98 -0.38 -7.03 -13.14
CA PHE A 98 -0.68 -7.71 -11.87
C PHE A 98 -0.11 -9.13 -11.90
N ASP A 99 0.74 -9.44 -10.94
CA ASP A 99 1.28 -10.78 -10.72
C ASP A 99 0.72 -11.35 -9.41
N LEU A 100 -0.07 -12.41 -9.54
CA LEU A 100 -0.69 -13.07 -8.39
C LEU A 100 0.27 -14.04 -7.69
N ASP A 101 1.15 -14.69 -8.43
CA ASP A 101 1.93 -15.83 -7.91
C ASP A 101 2.78 -15.47 -6.67
N PRO A 102 3.51 -14.32 -6.63
CA PRO A 102 4.32 -13.98 -5.47
C PRO A 102 3.53 -13.59 -4.20
N VAL A 103 2.23 -13.43 -4.31
CA VAL A 103 1.36 -12.99 -3.18
C VAL A 103 0.27 -13.98 -2.83
N ARG A 104 0.26 -15.16 -3.46
CA ARG A 104 -0.69 -16.22 -3.13
C ARG A 104 -0.60 -16.59 -1.66
N VAL A 105 -1.74 -16.94 -1.09
CA VAL A 105 -1.83 -17.50 0.26
C VAL A 105 -2.14 -18.98 0.20
N PRO A 106 -1.53 -19.81 1.04
CA PRO A 106 -1.81 -21.25 1.02
C PRO A 106 -3.27 -21.52 1.35
N TYR A 107 -3.79 -22.58 0.81
CA TYR A 107 -5.03 -23.16 1.28
C TYR A 107 -4.79 -23.90 2.60
N ASP A 108 -5.75 -23.86 3.51
CA ASP A 108 -5.84 -24.89 4.54
C ASP A 108 -6.18 -26.26 3.93
N GLU A 109 -5.90 -27.34 4.63
CA GLU A 109 -6.02 -28.70 4.11
C GLU A 109 -7.46 -29.06 3.66
N GLU A 110 -8.45 -28.57 4.38
CA GLU A 110 -9.86 -28.85 4.06
C GLU A 110 -10.30 -28.06 2.81
N SER A 111 -10.02 -26.77 2.78
CA SER A 111 -10.30 -25.91 1.62
C SER A 111 -9.56 -26.38 0.38
N LYS A 112 -8.32 -26.88 0.51
CA LYS A 112 -7.54 -27.40 -0.61
C LYS A 112 -8.20 -28.63 -1.22
N LYS A 113 -8.64 -29.59 -0.37
CA LYS A 113 -9.36 -30.78 -0.82
C LYS A 113 -10.65 -30.45 -1.56
N LEU A 114 -11.37 -29.41 -1.10
CA LEU A 114 -12.59 -28.96 -1.78
C LEU A 114 -12.26 -28.27 -3.11
N ALA A 115 -11.25 -27.40 -3.13
CA ALA A 115 -10.82 -26.70 -4.34
C ALA A 115 -10.34 -27.67 -5.44
N LEU A 116 -9.62 -28.73 -5.09
CA LEU A 116 -9.18 -29.76 -6.05
C LEU A 116 -10.33 -30.58 -6.65
N LYS A 117 -11.48 -30.62 -5.99
CA LYS A 117 -12.71 -31.27 -6.54
C LYS A 117 -13.51 -30.37 -7.47
N ASP A 118 -13.28 -29.07 -7.42
CA ASP A 118 -13.99 -28.10 -8.25
C ASP A 118 -13.38 -28.06 -9.66
N LYS A 119 -14.11 -28.63 -10.63
CA LYS A 119 -13.70 -28.73 -12.04
C LYS A 119 -13.48 -27.34 -12.72
N ARG A 120 -13.93 -26.25 -12.10
CA ARG A 120 -13.73 -24.88 -12.61
C ARG A 120 -12.33 -24.34 -12.27
N LEU A 121 -11.65 -24.96 -11.31
CA LEU A 121 -10.33 -24.53 -10.87
C LEU A 121 -9.25 -25.38 -11.54
N ASN A 122 -8.15 -24.72 -11.93
CA ASN A 122 -6.96 -25.42 -12.39
C ASN A 122 -6.21 -26.00 -11.18
N PRO A 123 -5.97 -27.33 -11.11
CA PRO A 123 -5.28 -27.98 -10.01
C PRO A 123 -3.88 -27.37 -9.73
N GLU A 124 -3.11 -27.02 -10.76
CA GLU A 124 -1.80 -26.38 -10.61
C GLU A 124 -1.89 -25.04 -9.86
N ASN A 125 -2.95 -24.26 -10.16
CA ASN A 125 -3.19 -23.00 -9.46
C ASN A 125 -3.64 -23.22 -8.00
N VAL A 126 -4.37 -24.31 -7.74
CA VAL A 126 -4.74 -24.68 -6.37
C VAL A 126 -3.50 -25.05 -5.56
N GLU A 127 -2.56 -25.80 -6.16
CA GLU A 127 -1.29 -26.14 -5.51
C GLU A 127 -0.46 -24.89 -5.16
N LYS A 128 -0.41 -23.90 -6.04
CA LYS A 128 0.28 -22.62 -5.79
C LYS A 128 -0.37 -21.78 -4.67
N GLY A 129 -1.61 -22.03 -4.33
CA GLY A 129 -2.39 -21.26 -3.37
C GLY A 129 -3.45 -20.35 -4.01
N LYS A 130 -4.28 -19.78 -3.16
CA LYS A 130 -5.40 -18.91 -3.57
C LYS A 130 -5.00 -17.45 -3.66
N ASN A 131 -5.77 -16.70 -4.42
CA ASN A 131 -5.70 -15.22 -4.41
C ASN A 131 -6.04 -14.72 -2.99
N PRO A 132 -5.20 -13.89 -2.37
CA PRO A 132 -5.56 -13.24 -1.11
C PRO A 132 -6.79 -12.35 -1.28
N THR A 133 -7.57 -12.21 -0.22
CA THR A 133 -8.65 -11.22 -0.20
C THR A 133 -8.08 -9.80 -0.17
N ASN A 134 -8.93 -8.81 -0.39
CA ASN A 134 -8.56 -7.40 -0.22
C ASN A 134 -8.61 -6.92 1.24
N VAL A 135 -8.82 -7.82 2.19
CA VAL A 135 -8.69 -7.54 3.63
C VAL A 135 -7.45 -8.25 4.14
N TRP A 136 -6.43 -7.48 4.53
CA TRP A 136 -5.14 -7.99 4.96
C TRP A 136 -4.97 -7.82 6.46
N GLU A 137 -4.87 -8.92 7.19
CA GLU A 137 -4.55 -8.89 8.62
C GLU A 137 -3.03 -8.82 8.80
N ILE A 138 -2.53 -7.61 9.04
CA ILE A 138 -1.11 -7.34 9.27
C ILE A 138 -1.00 -6.42 10.48
N GLY A 139 -0.20 -6.78 11.48
CA GLY A 139 -0.03 -5.97 12.69
C GLY A 139 0.60 -4.60 12.39
N ARG A 140 0.18 -3.57 13.13
CA ARG A 140 0.90 -2.30 13.14
C ARG A 140 2.26 -2.47 13.82
N LEU A 141 3.23 -1.67 13.39
CA LEU A 141 4.54 -1.65 14.03
C LEU A 141 4.42 -1.09 15.47
N ASN A 142 4.66 -1.94 16.44
CA ASN A 142 4.76 -1.53 17.84
C ASN A 142 6.07 -0.76 18.09
N GLY A 143 6.15 -0.05 19.21
CA GLY A 143 7.35 0.72 19.58
C GLY A 143 8.66 -0.09 19.58
N ASN A 144 8.57 -1.39 19.90
CA ASN A 144 9.70 -2.32 19.98
C ASN A 144 9.92 -3.15 18.71
N SER A 145 9.23 -2.86 17.61
CA SER A 145 9.43 -3.59 16.36
C SER A 145 10.84 -3.35 15.81
N SER A 146 11.51 -4.42 15.41
CA SER A 146 12.83 -4.36 14.76
C SER A 146 12.80 -3.61 13.42
N GLU A 147 11.64 -3.55 12.76
CA GLU A 147 11.47 -2.80 11.51
C GLU A 147 11.49 -1.27 11.72
N ARG A 148 11.22 -0.78 12.94
CA ARG A 148 11.08 0.66 13.16
C ARG A 148 12.39 1.41 12.95
N VAL A 149 12.27 2.53 12.21
CA VAL A 149 13.36 3.50 12.00
C VAL A 149 13.07 4.85 12.66
N GLY A 150 11.97 4.97 13.42
CA GLY A 150 11.62 6.18 14.17
C GLY A 150 10.57 7.08 13.51
N HIS A 151 10.21 6.84 12.26
CA HIS A 151 9.13 7.59 11.62
C HIS A 151 7.76 7.25 12.25
N PRO A 152 6.93 8.25 12.62
CA PRO A 152 5.69 8.01 13.38
C PRO A 152 4.65 7.19 12.62
N THR A 153 4.53 7.38 11.32
CA THR A 153 3.54 6.70 10.46
C THR A 153 4.14 5.65 9.54
N GLN A 154 5.28 5.06 9.94
CA GLN A 154 5.95 4.01 9.18
C GLN A 154 5.01 2.85 8.90
N LYS A 155 4.91 2.45 7.63
CA LYS A 155 4.17 1.24 7.21
C LYS A 155 5.02 -0.01 7.41
N PRO A 156 4.42 -1.16 7.79
CA PRO A 156 5.11 -2.45 7.82
C PRO A 156 5.68 -2.84 6.45
N LEU A 157 6.86 -3.44 6.43
CA LEU A 157 7.51 -3.94 5.22
C LEU A 157 6.58 -4.91 4.45
N GLU A 158 5.87 -5.76 5.17
CA GLU A 158 4.98 -6.77 4.57
C GLU A 158 3.90 -6.15 3.67
N ILE A 159 3.30 -5.03 4.08
CA ILE A 159 2.27 -4.35 3.29
C ILE A 159 2.85 -3.83 1.98
N ILE A 160 3.96 -3.09 2.08
CA ILE A 160 4.61 -2.51 0.91
C ILE A 160 5.13 -3.61 -0.02
N ARG A 161 5.73 -4.67 0.54
CA ARG A 161 6.23 -5.82 -0.22
C ARG A 161 5.13 -6.51 -1.01
N ARG A 162 3.96 -6.68 -0.43
CA ARG A 162 2.83 -7.30 -1.10
C ARG A 162 2.38 -6.49 -2.32
N PHE A 163 2.31 -5.17 -2.21
CA PHE A 163 2.03 -4.30 -3.35
C PHE A 163 3.16 -4.30 -4.38
N VAL A 164 4.40 -4.15 -3.95
CA VAL A 164 5.56 -4.12 -4.87
C VAL A 164 5.65 -5.41 -5.67
N LYS A 165 5.51 -6.57 -5.03
CA LYS A 165 5.58 -7.88 -5.72
C LYS A 165 4.44 -8.10 -6.70
N SER A 166 3.22 -7.68 -6.34
CA SER A 166 2.05 -7.94 -7.20
C SER A 166 1.83 -6.90 -8.28
N LEU A 167 2.26 -5.64 -8.07
CA LEU A 167 1.94 -4.53 -8.96
C LEU A 167 3.13 -4.04 -9.79
N SER A 168 4.29 -4.67 -9.64
CA SER A 168 5.49 -4.37 -10.42
C SER A 168 6.30 -5.64 -10.70
N TYR A 169 7.08 -5.65 -11.76
CA TYR A 169 8.02 -6.73 -12.10
C TYR A 169 9.45 -6.33 -11.71
N GLU A 170 10.35 -7.30 -11.63
CA GLU A 170 11.78 -7.06 -11.36
C GLU A 170 12.37 -6.06 -12.36
N GLY A 171 13.19 -5.14 -11.87
CA GLY A 171 13.73 -4.03 -12.66
C GLY A 171 12.75 -2.88 -12.90
N SER A 172 11.50 -2.95 -12.43
CA SER A 172 10.57 -1.81 -12.50
C SER A 172 11.07 -0.64 -11.66
N VAL A 173 10.66 0.57 -12.03
CA VAL A 173 10.86 1.78 -11.23
C VAL A 173 9.59 2.05 -10.43
N VAL A 174 9.73 2.13 -9.11
CA VAL A 174 8.68 2.52 -8.16
C VAL A 174 8.95 3.95 -7.70
N LEU A 175 7.99 4.84 -7.92
CA LEU A 175 8.05 6.22 -7.46
C LEU A 175 7.21 6.35 -6.18
N ASP A 176 7.83 6.83 -5.10
CA ASP A 176 7.15 7.20 -3.86
C ASP A 176 7.50 8.64 -3.51
N PHE A 177 6.56 9.55 -3.73
CA PHE A 177 6.76 10.98 -3.48
C PHE A 177 6.18 11.45 -2.14
N PHE A 178 5.81 10.52 -1.27
CA PHE A 178 5.53 10.71 0.15
C PHE A 178 6.29 9.64 0.97
N ALA A 179 7.58 9.52 0.69
CA ALA A 179 8.43 8.40 1.11
C ALA A 179 8.55 8.23 2.64
N GLY A 180 8.39 9.30 3.41
CA GLY A 180 8.35 9.27 4.87
C GLY A 180 9.50 8.50 5.48
N SER A 181 9.21 7.28 5.94
CA SER A 181 10.23 6.39 6.53
C SER A 181 11.19 5.74 5.53
N GLY A 182 10.93 5.82 4.22
CA GLY A 182 11.73 5.11 3.22
C GLY A 182 11.45 3.61 3.11
N THR A 183 10.37 3.10 3.71
CA THR A 183 10.00 1.67 3.65
C THR A 183 9.91 1.15 2.22
N THR A 184 9.36 1.95 1.31
CA THR A 184 9.26 1.61 -0.12
C THR A 184 10.64 1.36 -0.74
N GLY A 185 11.61 2.20 -0.41
CA GLY A 185 12.99 2.06 -0.90
C GLY A 185 13.63 0.74 -0.47
N ARG A 186 13.55 0.42 0.82
CA ARG A 186 14.04 -0.86 1.34
C ARG A 186 13.40 -2.05 0.63
N VAL A 187 12.08 -2.08 0.54
CA VAL A 187 11.35 -3.17 -0.12
C VAL A 187 11.76 -3.28 -1.60
N CYS A 188 11.93 -2.17 -2.30
CA CYS A 188 12.35 -2.21 -3.70
C CYS A 188 13.74 -2.86 -3.86
N ILE A 189 14.68 -2.56 -2.98
CA ILE A 189 16.01 -3.21 -2.99
C ILE A 189 15.87 -4.71 -2.74
N GLU A 190 15.14 -5.10 -1.68
CA GLU A 190 14.94 -6.51 -1.31
C GLU A 190 14.23 -7.33 -2.42
N GLU A 191 13.42 -6.69 -3.24
CA GLU A 191 12.63 -7.33 -4.28
C GLU A 191 13.17 -7.04 -5.72
N ASN A 192 14.40 -6.56 -5.87
CA ASN A 192 15.02 -6.24 -7.16
C ASN A 192 14.23 -5.23 -8.01
N ARG A 193 13.73 -4.16 -7.41
CA ARG A 193 13.13 -3.01 -8.08
C ARG A 193 13.98 -1.77 -7.85
N HIS A 194 13.91 -0.83 -8.79
CA HIS A 194 14.45 0.51 -8.59
C HIS A 194 13.43 1.39 -7.87
N SER A 195 13.89 2.32 -7.05
CA SER A 195 13.00 3.29 -6.41
C SER A 195 13.48 4.72 -6.62
N ILE A 196 12.50 5.62 -6.74
CA ILE A 196 12.70 7.08 -6.66
C ILE A 196 11.87 7.53 -5.46
N LEU A 197 12.55 8.02 -4.42
CA LEU A 197 11.93 8.44 -3.17
C LEU A 197 12.01 9.96 -3.05
N VAL A 198 10.89 10.60 -2.78
CA VAL A 198 10.79 12.04 -2.57
C VAL A 198 9.97 12.30 -1.31
N ASP A 199 10.42 13.22 -0.49
CA ASP A 199 9.68 13.71 0.67
C ASP A 199 10.11 15.15 0.99
N SER A 200 9.24 15.89 1.64
CA SER A 200 9.55 17.24 2.13
C SER A 200 10.33 17.23 3.44
N ASP A 201 10.34 16.11 4.18
CA ASP A 201 11.10 15.95 5.41
C ASP A 201 12.55 15.51 5.11
N PRO A 202 13.55 16.33 5.41
CA PRO A 202 14.96 15.96 5.22
C PRO A 202 15.38 14.72 6.02
N LYS A 203 14.66 14.36 7.08
CA LYS A 203 14.90 13.17 7.89
C LYS A 203 14.59 11.86 7.14
N THR A 204 13.88 11.91 6.03
CA THR A 204 13.62 10.72 5.20
C THR A 204 14.91 10.00 4.80
N LEU A 205 15.98 10.75 4.54
CA LEU A 205 17.28 10.15 4.23
C LEU A 205 17.87 9.41 5.44
N GLU A 206 17.75 9.97 6.64
CA GLU A 206 18.21 9.30 7.87
C GLU A 206 17.43 8.00 8.12
N TYR A 207 16.10 8.03 7.96
CA TYR A 207 15.26 6.84 8.10
C TYR A 207 15.60 5.77 7.06
N LEU A 208 15.85 6.17 5.82
CA LEU A 208 16.27 5.25 4.77
C LEU A 208 17.60 4.59 5.11
N ASN A 209 18.59 5.35 5.57
CA ASN A 209 19.88 4.79 5.99
C ASN A 209 19.71 3.77 7.12
N LEU A 210 18.85 4.05 8.12
CA LEU A 210 18.51 3.09 9.18
C LEU A 210 17.82 1.83 8.63
N HIS A 211 17.05 1.94 7.56
CA HIS A 211 16.50 0.76 6.88
C HIS A 211 17.61 -0.06 6.22
N LEU A 212 18.56 0.59 5.53
CA LEU A 212 19.67 -0.09 4.86
C LEU A 212 20.59 -0.82 5.87
N GLU A 213 20.89 -0.21 7.02
CA GLU A 213 21.65 -0.82 8.09
C GLU A 213 20.99 -2.09 8.67
N LYS A 214 19.66 -2.20 8.55
CA LYS A 214 18.89 -3.36 9.03
C LYS A 214 18.67 -4.43 7.97
N MET A 215 19.18 -4.22 6.78
CA MET A 215 19.10 -5.23 5.71
C MET A 215 20.13 -6.35 5.95
N PRO A 216 19.83 -7.59 5.52
CA PRO A 216 20.84 -8.64 5.50
C PRO A 216 22.05 -8.24 4.65
N ASN A 217 23.25 -8.65 5.07
CA ASN A 217 24.51 -8.31 4.39
C ASN A 217 24.68 -8.99 3.01
N ASP A 218 23.76 -9.87 2.63
CA ASP A 218 23.86 -10.73 1.45
C ASP A 218 23.02 -10.24 0.26
N LEU A 219 22.56 -8.97 0.31
CA LEU A 219 21.79 -8.33 -0.75
C LEU A 219 22.61 -7.34 -1.57
#